data_a9cab810b6628e9621cee9da18415e9a
#
_entry.id   a9cab810b6628e9621cee9da18415e9a
#
_cell.length_a   1.000
_cell.length_b   1.000
_cell.length_c   1.000
_cell.angle_alpha   90.00
_cell.angle_beta   90.00
_cell.angle_gamma   90.00
#
_symmetry.space_group_name_H-M   'P 1'
#
loop_
_entity.id
_entity.type
_entity.pdbx_description
1 polymer ?
#
loop_
_entity_poly.entity_id
_entity_poly.type
_entity_poly.pdbx_seq_one_letter_code
_entity_poly.pdbx_strand_id
1 'polypeptide(L)'
;LSGICHSIENDLIYRGGGPIFYKHFSYKLDVEKNGRVRDRSDIDQNMEGLAAYVLKASTMRPGDVLFVGSVSGRTASVVDLAYEAKKMGIKVIAMSSMTYAKAVDPVHSSGKKLYEMVDLTLDNCAPAAEAMMEVEGIEAPYAAASGIASDYILWSVTSVAIEELMKRGITPGILKSANFPGGNEYNKTVVEPNYEKYGW
;
A
#
# COMPACT_ATOMS: atom_id res chain seq x y z
N LEU A 1 7.44 -1.46 2.69
CA LEU A 1 6.15 -0.80 2.88
C LEU A 1 5.87 -0.58 4.35
N SER A 2 5.30 0.54 4.73
CA SER A 2 5.00 0.87 6.12
C SER A 2 3.75 0.12 6.63
N GLY A 3 3.57 0.05 7.96
CA GLY A 3 2.58 -0.81 8.62
C GLY A 3 1.13 -0.80 8.12
N ILE A 4 0.64 0.28 7.49
CA ILE A 4 -0.70 0.32 6.89
C ILE A 4 -0.87 -0.71 5.77
N CYS A 5 0.18 -0.91 4.96
CA CYS A 5 0.09 -1.76 3.78
C CYS A 5 -0.10 -3.23 4.12
N HIS A 6 0.32 -3.69 5.28
CA HIS A 6 0.18 -5.10 5.65
C HIS A 6 -1.28 -5.47 5.95
N SER A 7 -2.05 -4.61 6.61
CA SER A 7 -3.48 -4.85 6.84
C SER A 7 -4.24 -4.88 5.52
N ILE A 8 -4.02 -3.88 4.69
CA ILE A 8 -4.66 -3.73 3.39
C ILE A 8 -4.35 -4.90 2.45
N GLU A 9 -3.11 -5.36 2.40
CA GLU A 9 -2.72 -6.51 1.58
C GLU A 9 -3.46 -7.77 2.00
N ASN A 10 -3.56 -8.02 3.30
CA ASN A 10 -4.25 -9.19 3.82
C ASN A 10 -5.76 -9.15 3.57
N ASP A 11 -6.35 -7.97 3.51
CA ASP A 11 -7.79 -7.81 3.36
C ASP A 11 -8.28 -7.63 1.92
N LEU A 12 -7.47 -7.11 1.02
CA LEU A 12 -7.88 -6.93 -0.38
C LEU A 12 -7.34 -8.00 -1.34
N ILE A 13 -6.19 -8.61 -1.03
CA ILE A 13 -5.50 -9.51 -1.95
C ILE A 13 -5.65 -10.96 -1.49
N TYR A 14 -5.96 -11.85 -2.42
CA TYR A 14 -6.00 -13.32 -2.24
C TYR A 14 -7.02 -13.84 -1.22
N ARG A 15 -8.11 -13.12 -0.97
CA ARG A 15 -9.19 -13.61 -0.09
C ARG A 15 -10.55 -13.62 -0.80
N GLY A 16 -11.51 -14.35 -0.24
CA GLY A 16 -12.91 -14.33 -0.71
C GLY A 16 -13.48 -12.92 -0.67
N GLY A 17 -14.06 -12.45 -1.78
CA GLY A 17 -14.52 -11.09 -1.99
C GLY A 17 -13.47 -10.15 -2.59
N GLY A 18 -12.20 -10.53 -2.60
CA GLY A 18 -11.12 -9.71 -3.17
C GLY A 18 -11.10 -9.76 -4.70
N PRO A 19 -10.89 -8.60 -5.36
CA PRO A 19 -10.72 -8.55 -6.81
C PRO A 19 -9.29 -8.96 -7.20
N ILE A 20 -9.13 -9.59 -8.36
CA ILE A 20 -7.84 -10.07 -8.83
C ILE A 20 -6.97 -9.00 -9.48
N PHE A 21 -7.49 -7.81 -9.73
CA PHE A 21 -6.73 -6.71 -10.34
C PHE A 21 -5.75 -6.02 -9.39
N TYR A 22 -5.85 -6.24 -8.09
CA TYR A 22 -4.82 -5.81 -7.15
C TYR A 22 -3.65 -6.78 -7.13
N LYS A 23 -2.45 -6.24 -7.21
CA LYS A 23 -1.20 -6.99 -7.11
C LYS A 23 -0.37 -6.45 -5.97
N HIS A 24 0.24 -7.35 -5.23
CA HIS A 24 1.19 -6.98 -4.20
C HIS A 24 2.48 -6.46 -4.84
N PHE A 25 2.97 -5.33 -4.34
CA PHE A 25 4.27 -4.78 -4.70
C PHE A 25 5.13 -4.62 -3.45
N SER A 26 6.17 -5.40 -3.34
CA SER A 26 7.14 -5.30 -2.24
C SER A 26 8.55 -5.51 -2.73
N TYR A 27 9.49 -4.99 -1.98
CA TYR A 27 10.91 -5.25 -2.18
C TYR A 27 11.66 -5.23 -0.85
N LYS A 28 12.77 -5.94 -0.82
CA LYS A 28 13.64 -6.03 0.34
C LYS A 28 15.08 -6.00 -0.13
N LEU A 29 15.92 -5.22 0.53
CA LEU A 29 17.36 -5.29 0.37
C LEU A 29 17.93 -6.17 1.49
N ASP A 30 18.46 -7.33 1.13
CA ASP A 30 19.25 -8.17 2.01
C ASP A 30 20.73 -8.00 1.68
N VAL A 31 21.51 -7.64 2.69
CA VAL A 31 22.97 -7.53 2.59
C VAL A 31 23.59 -8.64 3.44
N GLU A 32 24.36 -9.49 2.83
CA GLU A 32 25.01 -10.59 3.52
C GLU A 32 26.02 -10.06 4.56
N LYS A 33 25.87 -10.52 5.80
CA LYS A 33 26.75 -10.14 6.90
C LYS A 33 27.99 -11.04 6.91
N ASN A 34 29.16 -10.46 6.72
CA ASN A 34 30.45 -11.18 6.70
C ASN A 34 31.09 -11.34 8.09
N GLY A 35 30.28 -11.53 9.13
CA GLY A 35 30.75 -11.76 10.51
C GLY A 35 31.19 -10.54 11.31
N ARG A 36 31.19 -9.34 10.74
CA ARG A 36 31.44 -8.09 11.47
C ARG A 36 30.16 -7.51 12.03
N VAL A 37 30.20 -7.11 13.30
CA VAL A 37 29.11 -6.34 13.92
C VAL A 37 29.34 -4.86 13.61
N ARG A 38 28.37 -4.22 12.99
CA ARG A 38 28.36 -2.78 12.76
C ARG A 38 27.34 -2.12 13.67
N ASP A 39 27.67 -0.97 14.22
CA ASP A 39 26.70 -0.19 14.99
C ASP A 39 25.55 0.23 14.07
N ARG A 40 24.32 0.12 14.58
CA ARG A 40 23.12 0.51 13.83
C ARG A 40 23.05 2.00 13.51
N SER A 41 23.68 2.84 14.34
CA SER A 41 23.78 4.28 14.12
C SER A 41 24.58 4.64 12.86
N ASP A 42 25.48 3.75 12.42
CA ASP A 42 26.30 3.94 11.22
C ASP A 42 25.62 3.47 9.93
N ILE A 43 24.42 2.93 10.00
CA ILE A 43 23.70 2.41 8.85
C ILE A 43 22.69 3.45 8.39
N ASP A 44 22.79 3.89 7.14
CA ASP A 44 21.74 4.70 6.51
C ASP A 44 20.44 3.87 6.43
N GLN A 45 19.45 4.30 7.17
CA GLN A 45 18.13 3.65 7.22
C GLN A 45 17.13 4.27 6.26
N ASN A 46 17.48 5.34 5.58
CA ASN A 46 16.55 6.06 4.71
C ASN A 46 16.30 5.35 3.39
N MET A 47 17.25 4.54 2.91
CA MET A 47 17.12 3.70 1.71
C MET A 47 16.63 4.44 0.46
N GLU A 48 17.03 5.69 0.29
CA GLU A 48 16.74 6.46 -0.91
C GLU A 48 17.54 5.93 -2.11
N GLY A 49 16.96 6.01 -3.33
CA GLY A 49 17.57 5.54 -4.58
C GLY A 49 17.31 4.08 -4.91
N LEU A 50 16.90 3.24 -3.96
CA LEU A 50 16.61 1.82 -4.23
C LEU A 50 15.34 1.66 -5.08
N ALA A 51 14.35 2.53 -4.90
CA ALA A 51 13.06 2.48 -5.60
C ALA A 51 13.22 2.53 -7.12
N ALA A 52 14.15 3.32 -7.64
CA ALA A 52 14.41 3.41 -9.07
C ALA A 52 14.83 2.08 -9.70
N TYR A 53 15.67 1.31 -9.01
CA TYR A 53 16.08 -0.03 -9.46
C TYR A 53 14.95 -1.03 -9.39
N VAL A 54 14.21 -1.02 -8.29
CA VAL A 54 13.12 -1.96 -8.05
C VAL A 54 12.01 -1.76 -9.06
N LEU A 55 11.62 -0.54 -9.33
CA LEU A 55 10.59 -0.22 -10.33
C LEU A 55 11.01 -0.65 -11.73
N LYS A 56 12.25 -0.42 -12.13
CA LYS A 56 12.78 -0.87 -13.43
C LYS A 56 12.82 -2.40 -13.56
N ALA A 57 13.04 -3.11 -12.46
CA ALA A 57 13.05 -4.57 -12.41
C ALA A 57 11.64 -5.18 -12.27
N SER A 58 10.65 -4.37 -11.96
CA SER A 58 9.26 -4.82 -11.74
C SER A 58 8.49 -4.96 -13.07
N THR A 59 7.29 -5.51 -12.96
CA THR A 59 6.33 -5.57 -14.08
C THR A 59 5.50 -4.30 -14.24
N MET A 60 5.70 -3.30 -13.40
CA MET A 60 4.98 -2.02 -13.45
C MET A 60 5.36 -1.22 -14.70
N ARG A 61 4.38 -0.54 -15.26
CA ARG A 61 4.52 0.22 -16.52
C ARG A 61 3.77 1.55 -16.45
N PRO A 62 4.06 2.49 -17.36
CA PRO A 62 3.30 3.73 -17.48
C PRO A 62 1.80 3.47 -17.60
N GLY A 63 0.98 4.22 -16.86
CA GLY A 63 -0.47 4.06 -16.81
C GLY A 63 -0.99 3.16 -15.69
N ASP A 64 -0.14 2.37 -15.05
CA ASP A 64 -0.52 1.64 -13.84
C ASP A 64 -0.84 2.59 -12.69
N VAL A 65 -1.56 2.08 -11.69
CA VAL A 65 -1.88 2.78 -10.45
C VAL A 65 -1.18 2.09 -9.29
N LEU A 66 -0.39 2.85 -8.54
CA LEU A 66 0.30 2.40 -7.33
C LEU A 66 -0.37 3.00 -6.10
N PHE A 67 -0.92 2.15 -5.23
CA PHE A 67 -1.32 2.56 -3.89
C PHE A 67 -0.14 2.44 -2.93
N VAL A 68 0.15 3.53 -2.23
CA VAL A 68 1.27 3.60 -1.29
C VAL A 68 0.78 4.06 0.08
N GLY A 69 1.03 3.29 1.13
CA GLY A 69 0.60 3.62 2.49
C GLY A 69 1.76 4.09 3.38
N SER A 70 1.55 5.20 4.07
CA SER A 70 2.38 5.65 5.20
C SER A 70 1.57 6.59 6.06
N VAL A 71 1.29 6.21 7.32
CA VAL A 71 0.40 7.01 8.20
C VAL A 71 0.95 8.41 8.41
N SER A 72 2.21 8.52 8.80
CA SER A 72 2.90 9.81 8.98
C SER A 72 3.33 10.47 7.67
N GLY A 73 3.35 9.70 6.57
CA GLY A 73 3.80 10.19 5.27
C GLY A 73 5.27 10.62 5.20
N ARG A 74 6.09 10.35 6.24
CA ARG A 74 7.47 10.84 6.33
C ARG A 74 8.56 9.84 5.96
N THR A 75 8.22 8.54 5.89
CA THR A 75 9.20 7.46 5.64
C THR A 75 9.91 7.65 4.31
N ALA A 76 11.23 7.85 4.34
CA ALA A 76 12.00 8.23 3.16
C ALA A 76 11.88 7.25 2.01
N SER A 77 11.98 5.94 2.24
CA SER A 77 11.84 4.92 1.19
C SER A 77 10.47 4.89 0.54
N VAL A 78 9.41 5.27 1.27
CA VAL A 78 8.03 5.35 0.74
C VAL A 78 7.86 6.59 -0.12
N VAL A 79 8.44 7.73 0.30
CA VAL A 79 8.45 8.97 -0.48
C VAL A 79 9.28 8.80 -1.76
N ASP A 80 10.44 8.15 -1.67
CA ASP A 80 11.29 7.82 -2.82
C ASP A 80 10.57 6.91 -3.83
N LEU A 81 9.85 5.89 -3.35
CA LEU A 81 9.04 5.03 -4.20
C LEU A 81 7.97 5.82 -4.96
N ALA A 82 7.25 6.71 -4.29
CA ALA A 82 6.23 7.55 -4.93
C ALA A 82 6.85 8.47 -5.98
N TYR A 83 7.97 9.09 -5.65
CA TYR A 83 8.70 9.98 -6.56
C TYR A 83 9.17 9.26 -7.83
N GLU A 84 9.83 8.12 -7.68
CA GLU A 84 10.34 7.34 -8.82
C GLU A 84 9.21 6.72 -9.65
N ALA A 85 8.12 6.26 -9.03
CA ALA A 85 6.95 5.75 -9.74
C ALA A 85 6.32 6.83 -10.65
N LYS A 86 6.18 8.06 -10.15
CA LYS A 86 5.68 9.17 -10.96
C LYS A 86 6.58 9.49 -12.15
N LYS A 87 7.89 9.44 -12.00
CA LYS A 87 8.84 9.61 -13.12
C LYS A 87 8.67 8.56 -14.21
N MET A 88 8.19 7.37 -13.85
CA MET A 88 7.86 6.31 -14.80
C MET A 88 6.47 6.45 -15.45
N GLY A 89 5.70 7.49 -15.11
CA GLY A 89 4.34 7.67 -15.61
C GLY A 89 3.28 6.80 -14.92
N ILE A 90 3.60 6.27 -13.73
CA ILE A 90 2.68 5.54 -12.87
C ILE A 90 1.87 6.55 -12.06
N LYS A 91 0.56 6.35 -11.95
CA LYS A 91 -0.30 7.15 -11.08
C LYS A 91 -0.14 6.69 -9.64
N VAL A 92 0.16 7.62 -8.73
CA VAL A 92 0.40 7.28 -7.33
C VAL A 92 -0.70 7.83 -6.44
N ILE A 93 -1.33 6.95 -5.68
CA ILE A 93 -2.35 7.28 -4.69
C ILE A 93 -1.79 6.94 -3.31
N ALA A 94 -1.69 7.95 -2.44
CA ALA A 94 -1.26 7.75 -1.07
C ALA A 94 -2.44 7.46 -0.14
N MET A 95 -2.24 6.55 0.81
CA MET A 95 -3.05 6.40 2.01
C MET A 95 -2.24 6.93 3.19
N SER A 96 -2.71 7.99 3.83
CA SER A 96 -1.97 8.68 4.90
C SER A 96 -2.93 9.34 5.87
N SER A 97 -2.47 9.66 7.07
CA SER A 97 -3.18 10.58 7.95
C SER A 97 -2.66 12.00 7.72
N MET A 98 -3.50 12.89 7.24
CA MET A 98 -3.11 14.28 7.06
C MET A 98 -2.87 14.99 8.39
N THR A 99 -3.56 14.59 9.45
CA THR A 99 -3.31 15.07 10.81
C THR A 99 -1.90 14.71 11.27
N TYR A 100 -1.52 13.44 11.14
CA TYR A 100 -0.19 12.99 11.53
C TYR A 100 0.90 13.53 10.60
N ALA A 101 0.68 13.49 9.30
CA ALA A 101 1.65 13.99 8.32
C ALA A 101 2.00 15.47 8.53
N LYS A 102 1.04 16.30 8.96
CA LYS A 102 1.30 17.73 9.28
C LYS A 102 2.01 17.93 10.61
N ALA A 103 1.92 16.98 11.53
CA ALA A 103 2.51 17.07 12.88
C ALA A 103 3.99 16.64 12.93
N VAL A 104 4.56 16.11 11.85
CA VAL A 104 5.95 15.61 11.82
C VAL A 104 6.76 16.23 10.70
N ASP A 105 8.08 16.28 10.86
CA ASP A 105 8.98 16.79 9.84
C ASP A 105 9.29 15.73 8.76
N PRO A 106 9.60 16.15 7.52
CA PRO A 106 10.05 15.24 6.47
C PRO A 106 11.41 14.62 6.81
N VAL A 107 11.65 13.41 6.31
CA VAL A 107 12.94 12.70 6.46
C VAL A 107 13.63 12.53 5.11
N HIS A 108 12.85 12.46 4.01
CA HIS A 108 13.39 12.33 2.67
C HIS A 108 14.25 13.53 2.28
N SER A 109 15.36 13.31 1.56
CA SER A 109 16.34 14.34 1.16
C SER A 109 15.75 15.50 0.37
N SER A 110 14.62 15.29 -0.30
CA SER A 110 13.87 16.39 -0.98
C SER A 110 13.21 17.39 -0.04
N GLY A 111 13.16 17.12 1.27
CA GLY A 111 12.42 17.93 2.23
C GLY A 111 10.90 17.80 2.11
N LYS A 112 10.39 16.83 1.35
CA LYS A 112 8.95 16.60 1.12
C LYS A 112 8.45 15.34 1.81
N LYS A 113 7.15 15.31 2.04
CA LYS A 113 6.40 14.17 2.57
C LYS A 113 5.57 13.50 1.46
N LEU A 114 5.05 12.33 1.73
CA LEU A 114 4.36 11.50 0.75
C LEU A 114 3.22 12.23 0.03
N TYR A 115 2.35 12.92 0.78
CA TYR A 115 1.20 13.64 0.20
C TYR A 115 1.59 14.76 -0.79
N GLU A 116 2.83 15.25 -0.73
CA GLU A 116 3.36 16.27 -1.65
C GLU A 116 3.95 15.65 -2.93
N MET A 117 4.11 14.35 -2.97
CA MET A 117 4.77 13.60 -4.05
C MET A 117 3.80 12.77 -4.91
N VAL A 118 2.53 12.68 -4.53
CA VAL A 118 1.54 11.80 -5.16
C VAL A 118 0.52 12.56 -6.01
N ASP A 119 -0.30 11.83 -6.77
CA ASP A 119 -1.37 12.40 -7.57
C ASP A 119 -2.65 12.61 -6.75
N LEU A 120 -2.88 11.75 -5.76
CA LEU A 120 -4.03 11.82 -4.86
C LEU A 120 -3.63 11.29 -3.48
N THR A 121 -4.14 11.93 -2.43
CA THR A 121 -4.04 11.42 -1.07
C THR A 121 -5.42 11.06 -0.53
N LEU A 122 -5.57 9.83 -0.05
CA LEU A 122 -6.70 9.37 0.73
C LEU A 122 -6.35 9.55 2.21
N ASP A 123 -7.08 10.42 2.88
CA ASP A 123 -6.88 10.71 4.30
C ASP A 123 -7.65 9.70 5.14
N ASN A 124 -6.94 8.89 5.92
CA ASN A 124 -7.57 7.92 6.84
C ASN A 124 -7.97 8.55 8.17
N CYS A 125 -7.73 9.85 8.35
CA CYS A 125 -8.11 10.64 9.53
C CYS A 125 -7.60 10.08 10.87
N ALA A 126 -6.61 9.20 10.88
CA ALA A 126 -6.01 8.70 12.11
C ALA A 126 -5.39 9.87 12.91
N PRO A 127 -5.47 9.86 14.25
CA PRO A 127 -4.82 10.88 15.06
C PRO A 127 -3.30 10.84 14.90
N ALA A 128 -2.64 11.93 15.29
CA ALA A 128 -1.18 11.92 15.38
C ALA A 128 -0.74 10.80 16.36
N ALA A 129 0.33 10.09 16.00
CA ALA A 129 0.77 8.86 16.67
C ALA A 129 -0.22 7.66 16.62
N GLU A 130 -1.26 7.73 15.77
CA GLU A 130 -2.17 6.66 15.35
C GLU A 130 -3.19 6.16 16.41
N ALA A 131 -2.92 6.29 17.68
CA ALA A 131 -3.71 5.67 18.75
C ALA A 131 -4.92 6.50 19.16
N MET A 132 -6.04 5.83 19.46
CA MET A 132 -7.34 6.46 19.72
C MET A 132 -7.77 6.44 21.17
N MET A 133 -7.21 5.55 21.98
CA MET A 133 -7.72 5.23 23.30
C MET A 133 -6.65 5.51 24.37
N GLU A 134 -7.12 5.98 25.49
CA GLU A 134 -6.28 6.21 26.69
C GLU A 134 -6.88 5.47 27.88
N VAL A 135 -6.04 5.05 28.81
CA VAL A 135 -6.46 4.43 30.06
C VAL A 135 -5.55 4.91 31.20
N GLU A 136 -6.14 5.15 32.35
CA GLU A 136 -5.41 5.59 33.55
C GLU A 136 -4.29 4.60 33.93
N GLY A 137 -3.10 5.11 34.19
CA GLY A 137 -1.92 4.31 34.57
C GLY A 137 -1.06 3.82 33.41
N ILE A 138 -1.46 4.06 32.16
CA ILE A 138 -0.62 3.81 30.96
C ILE A 138 -0.36 5.14 30.25
N GLU A 139 0.92 5.49 30.12
CA GLU A 139 1.32 6.76 29.48
C GLU A 139 1.01 6.79 27.97
N ALA A 140 1.22 5.67 27.26
CA ALA A 140 1.04 5.61 25.83
C ALA A 140 -0.42 5.32 25.45
N PRO A 141 -1.04 6.07 24.53
CA PRO A 141 -2.33 5.71 23.99
C PRO A 141 -2.26 4.40 23.19
N TYR A 142 -3.38 3.71 23.05
CA TYR A 142 -3.48 2.42 22.36
C TYR A 142 -4.62 2.40 21.33
N ALA A 143 -4.83 1.29 20.62
CA ALA A 143 -5.81 1.11 19.55
C ALA A 143 -5.53 1.98 18.29
N ALA A 144 -4.63 1.52 17.43
CA ALA A 144 -4.30 2.20 16.19
C ALA A 144 -5.50 2.27 15.24
N ALA A 145 -5.87 3.49 14.83
CA ALA A 145 -7.00 3.75 13.93
C ALA A 145 -6.68 3.49 12.47
N SER A 146 -5.41 3.65 12.09
CA SER A 146 -4.98 3.78 10.70
C SER A 146 -5.32 2.58 9.83
N GLY A 147 -5.14 1.36 10.33
CA GLY A 147 -5.43 0.12 9.58
C GLY A 147 -6.91 0.01 9.25
N ILE A 148 -7.77 0.05 10.25
CA ILE A 148 -9.23 -0.10 10.10
C ILE A 148 -9.80 0.96 9.16
N ALA A 149 -9.41 2.22 9.33
CA ALA A 149 -9.88 3.33 8.50
C ALA A 149 -9.39 3.18 7.04
N SER A 150 -8.16 2.73 6.84
CA SER A 150 -7.60 2.52 5.50
C SER A 150 -8.27 1.35 4.79
N ASP A 151 -8.57 0.25 5.47
CA ASP A 151 -9.30 -0.88 4.91
C ASP A 151 -10.70 -0.46 4.47
N TYR A 152 -11.43 0.29 5.32
CA TYR A 152 -12.75 0.82 4.98
C TYR A 152 -12.71 1.71 3.72
N ILE A 153 -11.76 2.64 3.64
CA ILE A 153 -11.60 3.55 2.50
C ILE A 153 -11.30 2.75 1.23
N LEU A 154 -10.38 1.80 1.29
CA LEU A 154 -9.99 1.02 0.10
C LEU A 154 -11.10 0.08 -0.37
N TRP A 155 -11.87 -0.52 0.52
CA TRP A 155 -13.06 -1.28 0.11
C TRP A 155 -14.11 -0.38 -0.53
N SER A 156 -14.28 0.85 -0.05
CA SER A 156 -15.19 1.83 -0.66
C SER A 156 -14.73 2.21 -2.06
N VAL A 157 -13.44 2.52 -2.24
CA VAL A 157 -12.84 2.81 -3.56
C VAL A 157 -12.95 1.60 -4.48
N THR A 158 -12.67 0.40 -3.97
CA THR A 158 -12.76 -0.85 -4.72
C THR A 158 -14.18 -1.12 -5.23
N SER A 159 -15.18 -0.91 -4.39
CA SER A 159 -16.59 -1.08 -4.77
C SER A 159 -16.98 -0.18 -5.94
N VAL A 160 -16.61 1.11 -5.86
CA VAL A 160 -16.86 2.05 -6.95
C VAL A 160 -16.08 1.67 -8.22
N ALA A 161 -14.81 1.23 -8.07
CA ALA A 161 -14.01 0.79 -9.22
C ALA A 161 -14.64 -0.42 -9.93
N ILE A 162 -15.15 -1.40 -9.18
CA ILE A 162 -15.86 -2.55 -9.75
C ILE A 162 -17.10 -2.11 -10.51
N GLU A 163 -17.92 -1.22 -9.94
CA GLU A 163 -19.10 -0.67 -10.62
C GLU A 163 -18.74 0.05 -11.92
N GLU A 164 -17.69 0.86 -11.91
CA GLU A 164 -17.22 1.59 -13.10
C GLU A 164 -16.66 0.66 -14.18
N LEU A 165 -15.97 -0.41 -13.80
CA LEU A 165 -15.54 -1.46 -14.75
C LEU A 165 -16.75 -2.13 -15.40
N MET A 166 -17.76 -2.51 -14.60
CA MET A 166 -19.01 -3.11 -15.11
C MET A 166 -19.75 -2.19 -16.09
N LYS A 167 -19.86 -0.89 -15.80
CA LYS A 167 -20.43 0.10 -16.73
C LYS A 167 -19.69 0.19 -18.06
N ARG A 168 -18.39 -0.11 -18.06
CA ARG A 168 -17.55 -0.15 -19.27
C ARG A 168 -17.54 -1.51 -19.99
N GLY A 169 -18.37 -2.46 -19.52
CA GLY A 169 -18.45 -3.81 -20.09
C GLY A 169 -17.28 -4.72 -19.69
N ILE A 170 -16.52 -4.34 -18.67
CA ILE A 170 -15.41 -5.14 -18.14
C ILE A 170 -15.88 -5.81 -16.85
N THR A 171 -15.95 -7.13 -16.85
CA THR A 171 -16.31 -7.91 -15.66
C THR A 171 -15.03 -8.32 -14.92
N PRO A 172 -14.71 -7.71 -13.77
CA PRO A 172 -13.53 -8.09 -13.01
C PRO A 172 -13.70 -9.47 -12.35
N GLY A 173 -12.62 -10.21 -12.21
CA GLY A 173 -12.60 -11.43 -11.42
C GLY A 173 -12.68 -11.08 -9.93
N ILE A 174 -13.66 -11.67 -9.24
CA ILE A 174 -13.81 -11.55 -7.77
C ILE A 174 -13.71 -12.95 -7.19
N LEU A 175 -12.78 -13.15 -6.25
CA LEU A 175 -12.57 -14.44 -5.62
C LEU A 175 -13.77 -14.82 -4.73
N LYS A 176 -14.25 -16.06 -4.84
CA LYS A 176 -15.12 -16.67 -3.84
C LYS A 176 -14.28 -17.34 -2.75
N SER A 177 -14.81 -17.34 -1.52
CA SER A 177 -14.16 -18.06 -0.44
C SER A 177 -14.01 -19.55 -0.79
N ALA A 178 -12.81 -20.10 -0.66
CA ALA A 178 -12.53 -21.50 -0.88
C ALA A 178 -13.27 -22.44 0.11
N ASN A 179 -13.62 -21.90 1.27
CA ASN A 179 -14.37 -22.64 2.31
C ASN A 179 -15.89 -22.66 2.05
N PHE A 180 -16.37 -21.94 1.06
CA PHE A 180 -17.79 -21.96 0.69
C PHE A 180 -18.03 -22.98 -0.44
N PRO A 181 -19.13 -23.74 -0.41
CA PRO A 181 -19.44 -24.73 -1.45
C PRO A 181 -19.36 -24.14 -2.86
N GLY A 182 -18.62 -24.79 -3.74
CA GLY A 182 -18.38 -24.34 -5.13
C GLY A 182 -17.40 -23.19 -5.28
N GLY A 183 -16.79 -22.67 -4.20
CA GLY A 183 -15.85 -21.56 -4.27
C GLY A 183 -14.62 -21.85 -5.11
N ASN A 184 -13.96 -22.99 -4.88
CA ASN A 184 -12.78 -23.40 -5.64
C ASN A 184 -13.07 -23.60 -7.12
N GLU A 185 -14.18 -24.27 -7.45
CA GLU A 185 -14.58 -24.48 -8.84
C GLU A 185 -14.87 -23.16 -9.55
N TYR A 186 -15.59 -22.24 -8.90
CA TYR A 186 -15.83 -20.91 -9.43
C TYR A 186 -14.53 -20.15 -9.68
N ASN A 187 -13.60 -20.15 -8.73
CA ASN A 187 -12.32 -19.44 -8.88
C ASN A 187 -11.53 -19.97 -10.08
N LYS A 188 -11.49 -21.29 -10.25
CA LYS A 188 -10.82 -21.94 -11.36
C LYS A 188 -11.47 -21.68 -12.71
N THR A 189 -12.80 -21.74 -12.80
CA THR A 189 -13.51 -21.71 -14.08
C THR A 189 -13.93 -20.31 -14.52
N VAL A 190 -14.10 -19.37 -13.58
CA VAL A 190 -14.58 -18.03 -13.86
C VAL A 190 -13.50 -16.98 -13.60
N VAL A 191 -12.75 -17.08 -12.51
CA VAL A 191 -11.80 -16.06 -12.11
C VAL A 191 -10.45 -16.21 -12.80
N GLU A 192 -9.87 -17.42 -12.83
CA GLU A 192 -8.57 -17.66 -13.47
C GLU A 192 -8.53 -17.24 -14.96
N PRO A 193 -9.55 -17.49 -15.79
CA PRO A 193 -9.55 -17.03 -17.19
C PRO A 193 -9.47 -15.50 -17.36
N ASN A 194 -9.83 -14.73 -16.36
CA ASN A 194 -9.69 -13.27 -16.43
C ASN A 194 -8.23 -12.83 -16.43
N TYR A 195 -7.31 -13.59 -15.83
CA TYR A 195 -5.88 -13.32 -15.94
C TYR A 195 -5.39 -13.40 -17.39
N GLU A 196 -5.89 -14.37 -18.15
CA GLU A 196 -5.54 -14.53 -19.56
C GLU A 196 -6.16 -13.41 -20.40
N LYS A 197 -7.40 -13.05 -20.14
CA LYS A 197 -8.16 -12.07 -20.90
C LYS A 197 -7.70 -10.64 -20.70
N TYR A 198 -7.39 -10.26 -19.48
CA TYR A 198 -7.10 -8.86 -19.13
C TYR A 198 -5.67 -8.63 -18.64
N GLY A 199 -4.89 -9.69 -18.39
CA GLY A 199 -3.53 -9.60 -17.85
C GLY A 199 -3.48 -9.21 -16.37
N TRP A 200 -4.58 -9.38 -15.66
CA TRP A 200 -4.70 -9.05 -14.24
C TRP A 200 -5.79 -9.85 -13.51
#